data_c046d91221c60338728d9c0648c23d78
#
_entry.id   c046d91221c60338728d9c0648c23d78
#
_cell.length_a   1.000
_cell.length_b   1.000
_cell.length_c   1.000
_cell.angle_alpha   90.00
_cell.angle_beta   90.00
_cell.angle_gamma   90.00
#
_symmetry.space_group_name_H-M   'P 1'
#
loop_
_entity.id
_entity.type
_entity.pdbx_description
1 polymer ?
#
loop_
_entity_poly.entity_id
_entity_poly.type
_entity_poly.pdbx_seq_one_letter_code
_entity_poly.pdbx_strand_id
1 'polypeptide(L)'
;MKKKIPLLLASTLTASMLLGACSYQKDDAKAKGKENATSSSNGKQILNLTELSEIPSMDASLASDSSSSTALNNTMEGLYRIGKDQKRMPGVAEDVEKLDDGKKYIFKLRKDAKWSNGEPVTAKDFVYSWKRAVNPDTKATYSYIMFDIKNAEKIHKKELPADQLGVKAIDDYTLEVELDNPVPYFIDLTVYPVFYPLNENFVKAQGDKFGLEANTTLYNGPFVMSDWKHEQSFQFKKNPSYWDNKTVKIEEINFNIVKNTATDVNLYETNAIDRAALTSEFVDKFRQSPEFQTRKEAGVAYLRFNQSNQYLSNKNLRKAISMSFDRDNIAKVILNNGAIGAYG
;
A
#
# COMPACT_ATOMS: atom_id res chain seq x y z
N MET A 1 -0.23 9.30 81.62
CA MET A 1 1.27 9.41 81.58
C MET A 1 1.65 9.99 80.24
N LYS A 2 2.21 11.18 80.22
CA LYS A 2 2.65 11.95 79.05
C LYS A 2 3.95 11.38 78.52
N LYS A 3 4.10 11.11 77.20
CA LYS A 3 5.42 10.97 76.57
C LYS A 3 5.50 11.90 75.37
N LYS A 4 6.49 12.75 75.41
CA LYS A 4 6.87 13.81 74.47
C LYS A 4 7.46 13.20 73.21
N ILE A 5 7.08 13.74 72.06
CA ILE A 5 7.71 13.50 70.74
C ILE A 5 8.72 14.65 70.49
N PRO A 6 9.97 14.43 70.16
CA PRO A 6 10.87 15.52 69.79
C PRO A 6 10.67 15.95 68.32
N LEU A 7 10.54 17.23 68.17
CA LEU A 7 10.53 18.04 66.97
C LEU A 7 12.00 18.19 66.47
N LEU A 8 12.39 17.43 65.45
CA LEU A 8 13.68 17.66 64.78
C LEU A 8 13.69 16.87 63.47
N LEU A 9 13.22 17.52 62.34
CA LEU A 9 13.59 17.27 60.96
C LEU A 9 12.75 18.19 60.03
N ALA A 10 13.06 19.46 60.07
CA ALA A 10 12.56 20.44 59.11
C ALA A 10 13.62 21.51 58.87
N SER A 11 14.72 21.16 58.19
CA SER A 11 15.67 22.15 57.68
C SER A 11 16.68 21.54 56.74
N THR A 12 16.30 21.04 55.57
CA THR A 12 17.19 20.81 54.43
C THR A 12 16.45 20.64 53.11
N LEU A 13 15.58 21.60 52.77
CA LEU A 13 14.95 21.59 51.41
C LEU A 13 14.66 23.03 50.95
N THR A 14 15.66 23.92 51.02
CA THR A 14 15.56 25.27 50.45
C THR A 14 16.95 25.79 50.04
N ALA A 15 17.60 25.13 49.06
CA ALA A 15 18.81 25.67 48.44
C ALA A 15 19.07 25.01 47.06
N SER A 16 18.16 25.17 46.08
CA SER A 16 18.49 24.87 44.67
C SER A 16 17.48 25.48 43.68
N MET A 17 16.99 26.69 43.94
CA MET A 17 16.24 27.47 42.97
C MET A 17 16.77 28.90 42.91
N LEU A 18 17.96 29.09 42.38
CA LEU A 18 18.51 30.41 41.97
C LEU A 18 19.75 30.18 41.15
N LEU A 19 19.64 29.90 39.85
CA LEU A 19 20.66 30.17 38.83
C LEU A 19 20.08 29.80 37.45
N GLY A 20 19.49 30.81 36.78
CA GLY A 20 19.00 30.58 35.40
C GLY A 20 18.15 31.71 34.86
N ALA A 21 18.41 32.94 35.23
CA ALA A 21 17.81 34.08 34.55
C ALA A 21 18.95 35.06 34.22
N CYS A 22 19.31 35.10 32.94
CA CYS A 22 19.84 36.27 32.23
C CYS A 22 20.41 35.81 30.90
N SER A 23 19.69 36.05 29.82
CA SER A 23 20.22 36.74 28.66
C SER A 23 19.11 36.96 27.66
N TYR A 24 18.41 38.07 27.75
CA TYR A 24 17.60 38.61 26.68
C TYR A 24 18.53 39.46 25.82
N GLN A 25 18.94 38.92 24.68
CA GLN A 25 19.64 39.67 23.66
C GLN A 25 18.79 39.61 22.36
N LYS A 26 18.33 40.78 21.99
CA LYS A 26 17.61 41.04 20.74
C LYS A 26 18.64 41.02 19.62
N ASP A 27 18.57 40.06 18.74
CA ASP A 27 19.24 40.14 17.45
C ASP A 27 18.28 39.71 16.33
N ASP A 28 18.27 40.52 15.27
CA ASP A 28 17.41 40.42 14.09
C ASP A 28 17.54 39.07 13.42
N ALA A 29 16.46 38.31 13.43
CA ALA A 29 16.39 37.01 12.79
C ALA A 29 16.12 37.13 11.28
N LYS A 30 17.17 37.04 10.47
CA LYS A 30 17.09 36.60 9.10
C LYS A 30 16.59 35.15 9.10
N ALA A 31 15.50 34.90 8.40
CA ALA A 31 14.93 33.56 8.20
C ALA A 31 15.99 32.61 7.61
N LYS A 32 16.58 31.76 8.43
CA LYS A 32 17.28 30.54 7.99
C LYS A 32 16.24 29.43 7.83
N GLY A 33 16.15 28.88 6.63
CA GLY A 33 15.33 27.72 6.34
C GLY A 33 15.62 26.60 7.36
N LYS A 34 14.55 25.97 7.83
CA LYS A 34 14.63 24.76 8.66
C LYS A 34 15.37 23.68 7.88
N GLU A 35 16.56 23.33 8.33
CA GLU A 35 17.16 22.05 7.94
C GLU A 35 16.25 20.94 8.49
N ASN A 36 15.80 20.09 7.58
CA ASN A 36 15.05 18.90 7.93
C ASN A 36 15.84 18.08 8.97
N ALA A 37 15.34 18.05 10.18
CA ALA A 37 15.78 17.08 11.16
C ALA A 37 15.22 15.70 10.79
N THR A 38 15.78 15.08 9.76
CA THR A 38 15.70 13.63 9.60
C THR A 38 16.31 13.03 10.84
N SER A 39 15.55 12.30 11.62
CA SER A 39 16.04 11.57 12.80
C SER A 39 17.02 10.49 12.32
N SER A 40 18.27 10.88 12.11
CA SER A 40 19.34 9.98 11.73
C SER A 40 19.89 9.27 12.97
N SER A 41 19.31 8.15 13.31
CA SER A 41 20.00 7.17 14.12
C SER A 41 21.10 6.51 13.26
N ASN A 42 22.35 6.89 13.45
CA ASN A 42 23.53 6.28 12.83
C ASN A 42 23.59 6.28 11.28
N GLY A 43 23.11 7.31 10.59
CA GLY A 43 23.15 7.39 9.13
C GLY A 43 22.14 6.49 8.39
N LYS A 44 21.27 5.76 9.08
CA LYS A 44 20.19 4.99 8.48
C LYS A 44 19.00 5.87 8.14
N GLN A 45 18.45 5.69 6.94
CA GLN A 45 17.21 6.36 6.55
C GLN A 45 16.01 5.52 7.04
N ILE A 46 15.23 6.09 7.95
CA ILE A 46 14.03 5.46 8.53
C ILE A 46 12.84 6.34 8.20
N LEU A 47 11.72 5.75 7.80
CA LEU A 47 10.44 6.43 7.63
C LEU A 47 9.47 5.98 8.72
N ASN A 48 8.79 6.95 9.34
CA ASN A 48 7.71 6.73 10.29
C ASN A 48 6.41 7.21 9.65
N LEU A 49 5.48 6.31 9.47
CA LEU A 49 4.23 6.53 8.75
C LEU A 49 3.05 6.04 9.58
N THR A 50 1.86 6.33 9.10
CA THR A 50 0.62 5.82 9.67
C THR A 50 -0.19 5.09 8.59
N GLU A 51 -1.03 4.15 9.03
CA GLU A 51 -2.03 3.50 8.22
C GLU A 51 -3.39 3.61 8.95
N LEU A 52 -4.48 3.79 8.19
CA LEU A 52 -5.81 4.03 8.76
C LEU A 52 -6.47 2.77 9.31
N SER A 53 -6.07 1.61 8.85
CA SER A 53 -6.68 0.33 9.23
C SER A 53 -5.66 -0.79 9.28
N GLU A 54 -6.02 -1.86 9.99
CA GLU A 54 -5.31 -3.14 9.99
C GLU A 54 -5.13 -3.68 8.58
N ILE A 55 -4.09 -4.48 8.36
CA ILE A 55 -3.88 -5.27 7.15
C ILE A 55 -4.70 -6.56 7.29
N PRO A 56 -5.77 -6.77 6.50
CA PRO A 56 -6.57 -7.99 6.61
C PRO A 56 -5.80 -9.26 6.17
N SER A 57 -4.92 -9.13 5.18
CA SER A 57 -4.13 -10.24 4.67
C SER A 57 -2.93 -9.79 3.85
N MET A 58 -1.82 -10.51 3.99
CA MET A 58 -0.65 -10.45 3.10
C MET A 58 -0.70 -11.52 2.00
N ASP A 59 -1.82 -12.24 1.85
CA ASP A 59 -2.06 -13.11 0.70
C ASP A 59 -2.44 -12.27 -0.52
N ALA A 60 -1.54 -12.18 -1.49
CA ALA A 60 -1.73 -11.37 -2.70
C ALA A 60 -2.97 -11.79 -3.52
N SER A 61 -3.42 -13.04 -3.45
CA SER A 61 -4.66 -13.49 -4.10
C SER A 61 -5.92 -12.95 -3.42
N LEU A 62 -5.88 -12.68 -2.11
CA LEU A 62 -7.04 -12.28 -1.30
C LEU A 62 -7.08 -10.76 -1.05
N ALA A 63 -5.96 -10.07 -1.17
CA ALA A 63 -5.86 -8.63 -0.92
C ALA A 63 -6.78 -7.84 -1.85
N SER A 64 -7.73 -7.10 -1.28
CA SER A 64 -8.70 -6.29 -2.00
C SER A 64 -8.91 -4.90 -1.38
N ASP A 65 -8.15 -4.57 -0.36
CA ASP A 65 -8.20 -3.31 0.38
C ASP A 65 -6.90 -2.51 0.22
N SER A 66 -6.93 -1.24 0.65
CA SER A 66 -5.80 -0.32 0.49
C SER A 66 -4.62 -0.66 1.40
N SER A 67 -4.88 -1.11 2.64
CA SER A 67 -3.82 -1.40 3.61
C SER A 67 -3.03 -2.63 3.20
N SER A 68 -3.72 -3.73 2.80
CA SER A 68 -3.06 -4.91 2.20
C SER A 68 -2.28 -4.54 0.95
N SER A 69 -2.87 -3.71 0.06
CA SER A 69 -2.20 -3.26 -1.17
C SER A 69 -0.95 -2.42 -0.86
N THR A 70 -1.02 -1.52 0.13
CA THR A 70 0.14 -0.74 0.58
C THR A 70 1.26 -1.65 1.06
N ALA A 71 0.94 -2.63 1.91
CA ALA A 71 1.92 -3.57 2.44
C ALA A 71 2.53 -4.45 1.34
N LEU A 72 1.70 -5.03 0.46
CA LEU A 72 2.15 -5.89 -0.63
C LEU A 72 3.00 -5.14 -1.66
N ASN A 73 2.63 -3.91 -2.04
CA ASN A 73 3.41 -3.10 -2.99
C ASN A 73 4.79 -2.71 -2.46
N ASN A 74 5.00 -2.71 -1.14
CA ASN A 74 6.30 -2.48 -0.52
C ASN A 74 7.11 -3.77 -0.33
N THR A 75 6.45 -4.91 -0.19
CA THR A 75 7.11 -6.16 0.20
C THR A 75 7.14 -7.22 -0.90
N MET A 76 6.34 -7.05 -1.95
CA MET A 76 6.29 -7.94 -3.10
C MET A 76 6.43 -7.18 -4.42
N GLU A 77 6.74 -7.89 -5.49
CA GLU A 77 6.87 -7.35 -6.83
C GLU A 77 6.28 -8.32 -7.85
N GLY A 78 5.43 -7.80 -8.74
CA GLY A 78 4.85 -8.55 -9.86
C GLY A 78 5.73 -8.51 -11.13
N LEU A 79 5.12 -8.84 -12.28
CA LEU A 79 5.78 -8.66 -13.58
C LEU A 79 6.19 -7.21 -13.78
N TYR A 80 5.29 -6.29 -13.42
CA TYR A 80 5.51 -4.85 -13.43
C TYR A 80 5.15 -4.25 -12.06
N ARG A 81 5.66 -3.05 -11.79
CA ARG A 81 5.37 -2.25 -10.60
C ARG A 81 4.97 -0.83 -10.97
N ILE A 82 4.30 -0.13 -10.07
CA ILE A 82 4.00 1.29 -10.23
C ILE A 82 5.22 2.09 -9.80
N GLY A 83 5.77 2.86 -10.72
CA GLY A 83 6.89 3.76 -10.49
C GLY A 83 6.43 5.19 -10.20
N LYS A 84 7.39 6.12 -10.33
CA LYS A 84 7.13 7.55 -10.20
C LYS A 84 6.09 8.02 -11.22
N ASP A 85 5.26 8.97 -10.82
CA ASP A 85 4.20 9.57 -11.64
C ASP A 85 3.14 8.55 -12.11
N GLN A 86 2.89 7.51 -11.32
CA GLN A 86 1.93 6.43 -11.64
C GLN A 86 2.26 5.67 -12.94
N LYS A 87 3.49 5.74 -13.41
CA LYS A 87 3.92 5.03 -14.61
C LYS A 87 4.32 3.60 -14.27
N ARG A 88 3.90 2.67 -15.12
CA ARG A 88 4.35 1.29 -15.07
C ARG A 88 5.87 1.21 -15.30
N MET A 89 6.55 0.43 -14.50
CA MET A 89 7.97 0.12 -14.61
C MET A 89 8.18 -1.41 -14.61
N PRO A 90 9.22 -1.92 -15.29
CA PRO A 90 9.61 -3.32 -15.15
C PRO A 90 9.83 -3.72 -13.68
N GLY A 91 9.34 -4.88 -13.32
CA GLY A 91 9.56 -5.55 -12.04
C GLY A 91 10.34 -6.86 -12.26
N VAL A 92 9.69 -7.99 -11.98
CA VAL A 92 10.26 -9.32 -12.25
C VAL A 92 10.38 -9.58 -13.76
N ALA A 93 9.54 -8.99 -14.61
CA ALA A 93 9.70 -9.05 -16.06
C ALA A 93 10.71 -7.98 -16.53
N GLU A 94 11.73 -8.39 -17.29
CA GLU A 94 12.68 -7.49 -17.95
C GLU A 94 12.16 -7.03 -19.31
N ASP A 95 11.45 -7.91 -20.03
CA ASP A 95 10.93 -7.67 -21.38
C ASP A 95 9.62 -8.40 -21.61
N VAL A 96 8.85 -7.93 -22.59
CA VAL A 96 7.60 -8.56 -23.02
C VAL A 96 7.44 -8.46 -24.53
N GLU A 97 7.23 -9.59 -25.16
CA GLU A 97 6.83 -9.68 -26.57
C GLU A 97 5.32 -9.82 -26.67
N LYS A 98 4.71 -8.98 -27.51
CA LYS A 98 3.28 -9.01 -27.81
C LYS A 98 3.07 -9.66 -29.16
N LEU A 99 2.32 -10.75 -29.21
CA LEU A 99 2.02 -11.57 -30.38
C LEU A 99 0.52 -11.62 -30.65
N ASP A 100 0.14 -12.17 -31.79
CA ASP A 100 -1.25 -12.43 -32.19
C ASP A 100 -2.16 -11.21 -31.98
N ASP A 101 -1.73 -10.04 -32.49
CA ASP A 101 -2.41 -8.75 -32.36
C ASP A 101 -2.81 -8.39 -30.90
N GLY A 102 -2.06 -8.95 -29.93
CA GLY A 102 -2.27 -8.68 -28.51
C GLY A 102 -3.15 -9.69 -27.78
N LYS A 103 -3.34 -10.86 -28.35
CA LYS A 103 -3.93 -12.01 -27.65
C LYS A 103 -2.90 -12.87 -26.91
N LYS A 104 -1.62 -12.75 -27.25
CA LYS A 104 -0.56 -13.50 -26.62
C LYS A 104 0.60 -12.60 -26.19
N TYR A 105 1.14 -12.89 -25.01
CA TYR A 105 2.28 -12.19 -24.42
C TYR A 105 3.31 -13.21 -23.97
N ILE A 106 4.59 -12.95 -24.25
CA ILE A 106 5.73 -13.71 -23.76
C ILE A 106 6.54 -12.78 -22.86
N PHE A 107 6.49 -12.99 -21.56
CA PHE A 107 7.28 -12.24 -20.61
C PHE A 107 8.61 -12.93 -20.36
N LYS A 108 9.72 -12.18 -20.48
CA LYS A 108 11.05 -12.61 -20.09
C LYS A 108 11.32 -12.15 -18.66
N LEU A 109 11.50 -13.11 -17.77
CA LEU A 109 11.73 -12.85 -16.35
C LEU A 109 13.22 -12.71 -16.07
N ARG A 110 13.57 -11.82 -15.14
CA ARG A 110 14.93 -11.67 -14.65
C ARG A 110 15.39 -12.89 -13.86
N LYS A 111 16.65 -13.23 -14.00
CA LYS A 111 17.24 -14.42 -13.35
C LYS A 111 17.74 -14.12 -11.93
N ASP A 112 17.85 -12.84 -11.57
CA ASP A 112 18.35 -12.38 -10.27
C ASP A 112 17.23 -12.04 -9.27
N ALA A 113 15.94 -12.12 -9.69
CA ALA A 113 14.81 -12.00 -8.77
C ALA A 113 14.77 -13.19 -7.81
N LYS A 114 14.71 -12.90 -6.51
CA LYS A 114 14.72 -13.91 -5.44
C LYS A 114 13.64 -13.65 -4.41
N TRP A 115 13.14 -14.71 -3.85
CA TRP A 115 12.40 -14.70 -2.61
C TRP A 115 13.30 -14.34 -1.42
N SER A 116 12.71 -13.88 -0.33
CA SER A 116 13.43 -13.52 0.92
C SER A 116 14.15 -14.70 1.58
N ASN A 117 13.79 -15.93 1.23
CA ASN A 117 14.50 -17.16 1.65
C ASN A 117 15.68 -17.53 0.73
N GLY A 118 15.93 -16.73 -0.34
CA GLY A 118 17.02 -16.93 -1.29
C GLY A 118 16.68 -17.79 -2.51
N GLU A 119 15.51 -18.43 -2.56
CA GLU A 119 15.04 -19.16 -3.74
C GLU A 119 14.78 -18.22 -4.92
N PRO A 120 14.98 -18.67 -6.17
CA PRO A 120 14.66 -17.85 -7.34
C PRO A 120 13.14 -17.64 -7.47
N VAL A 121 12.74 -16.46 -7.97
CA VAL A 121 11.38 -16.22 -8.46
C VAL A 121 11.31 -16.70 -9.91
N THR A 122 10.36 -17.58 -10.21
CA THR A 122 10.23 -18.23 -11.49
C THR A 122 8.87 -18.04 -12.14
N ALA A 123 8.75 -18.38 -13.42
CA ALA A 123 7.49 -18.37 -14.14
C ALA A 123 6.45 -19.33 -13.50
N LYS A 124 6.90 -20.40 -12.82
CA LYS A 124 6.02 -21.32 -12.10
C LYS A 124 5.29 -20.67 -10.94
N ASP A 125 5.94 -19.72 -10.27
CA ASP A 125 5.34 -18.97 -9.15
C ASP A 125 4.16 -18.11 -9.64
N PHE A 126 4.28 -17.50 -10.82
CA PHE A 126 3.18 -16.78 -11.49
C PHE A 126 2.07 -17.73 -11.92
N VAL A 127 2.40 -18.85 -12.57
CA VAL A 127 1.41 -19.83 -13.00
C VAL A 127 0.61 -20.36 -11.82
N TYR A 128 1.29 -20.72 -10.72
CA TYR A 128 0.63 -21.17 -9.51
C TYR A 128 -0.29 -20.10 -8.92
N SER A 129 0.23 -18.90 -8.73
CA SER A 129 -0.52 -17.78 -8.15
C SER A 129 -1.78 -17.45 -8.96
N TRP A 130 -1.66 -17.36 -10.29
CA TRP A 130 -2.78 -16.97 -11.14
C TRP A 130 -3.84 -18.05 -11.21
N LYS A 131 -3.45 -19.35 -11.29
CA LYS A 131 -4.38 -20.46 -11.18
C LYS A 131 -5.12 -20.46 -9.84
N ARG A 132 -4.42 -20.16 -8.76
CA ARG A 132 -5.00 -20.05 -7.43
C ARG A 132 -5.99 -18.87 -7.36
N ALA A 133 -5.63 -17.69 -7.87
CA ALA A 133 -6.47 -16.51 -7.83
C ALA A 133 -7.80 -16.68 -8.59
N VAL A 134 -7.80 -17.35 -9.77
CA VAL A 134 -9.03 -17.56 -10.54
C VAL A 134 -9.85 -18.75 -10.03
N ASN A 135 -9.27 -19.63 -9.21
CA ASN A 135 -10.01 -20.73 -8.59
C ASN A 135 -11.05 -20.16 -7.59
N PRO A 136 -12.37 -20.45 -7.78
CA PRO A 136 -13.41 -19.92 -6.92
C PRO A 136 -13.28 -20.37 -5.45
N ASP A 137 -12.65 -21.51 -5.19
CA ASP A 137 -12.45 -22.02 -3.83
C ASP A 137 -11.43 -21.14 -3.04
N THR A 138 -10.60 -20.37 -3.72
CA THR A 138 -9.71 -19.34 -3.11
C THR A 138 -10.49 -18.13 -2.60
N LYS A 139 -11.69 -17.86 -3.15
CA LYS A 139 -12.53 -16.70 -2.80
C LYS A 139 -11.83 -15.33 -3.04
N ALA A 140 -10.98 -15.26 -4.05
CA ALA A 140 -10.29 -14.05 -4.46
C ALA A 140 -11.28 -13.04 -5.05
N THR A 141 -11.62 -11.99 -4.31
CA THR A 141 -12.63 -10.99 -4.72
C THR A 141 -12.19 -10.17 -5.93
N TYR A 142 -10.88 -9.99 -6.14
CA TYR A 142 -10.30 -9.26 -7.27
C TYR A 142 -9.98 -10.15 -8.48
N SER A 143 -10.29 -11.46 -8.44
CA SER A 143 -10.05 -12.38 -9.56
C SER A 143 -10.70 -11.92 -10.87
N TYR A 144 -11.77 -11.15 -10.83
CA TYR A 144 -12.47 -10.66 -12.01
C TYR A 144 -11.62 -9.79 -12.94
N ILE A 145 -10.58 -9.10 -12.43
CA ILE A 145 -9.67 -8.33 -13.29
C ILE A 145 -8.72 -9.22 -14.10
N MET A 146 -8.70 -10.52 -13.83
CA MET A 146 -7.95 -11.54 -14.58
C MET A 146 -8.79 -12.22 -15.65
N PHE A 147 -10.08 -11.90 -15.79
CA PHE A 147 -11.00 -12.61 -16.69
C PHE A 147 -10.72 -12.38 -18.17
N ASP A 148 -9.87 -11.45 -18.53
CA ASP A 148 -9.33 -11.31 -19.88
C ASP A 148 -8.35 -12.44 -20.25
N ILE A 149 -7.74 -13.12 -19.27
CA ILE A 149 -6.88 -14.29 -19.50
C ILE A 149 -7.78 -15.44 -20.00
N LYS A 150 -7.34 -16.10 -21.05
CA LYS A 150 -8.07 -17.20 -21.68
C LYS A 150 -8.56 -18.23 -20.65
N ASN A 151 -9.83 -18.53 -20.70
CA ASN A 151 -10.54 -19.45 -19.81
C ASN A 151 -10.70 -18.99 -18.34
N ALA A 152 -10.16 -17.86 -17.89
CA ALA A 152 -10.18 -17.45 -16.49
C ALA A 152 -11.61 -17.36 -15.93
N GLU A 153 -12.54 -16.72 -16.65
CA GLU A 153 -13.93 -16.59 -16.23
C GLU A 153 -14.65 -17.96 -16.16
N LYS A 154 -14.38 -18.87 -17.11
CA LYS A 154 -14.97 -20.23 -17.13
C LYS A 154 -14.46 -21.06 -15.95
N ILE A 155 -13.18 -20.94 -15.60
CA ILE A 155 -12.59 -21.59 -14.43
C ILE A 155 -13.24 -21.04 -13.16
N HIS A 156 -13.38 -19.72 -13.06
CA HIS A 156 -14.03 -19.10 -11.90
C HIS A 156 -15.48 -19.55 -11.73
N LYS A 157 -16.20 -19.81 -12.82
CA LYS A 157 -17.56 -20.37 -12.82
C LYS A 157 -17.62 -21.90 -12.63
N LYS A 158 -16.48 -22.57 -12.43
CA LYS A 158 -16.35 -24.05 -12.32
C LYS A 158 -16.75 -24.80 -13.60
N GLU A 159 -16.73 -24.13 -14.76
CA GLU A 159 -17.01 -24.74 -16.07
C GLU A 159 -15.76 -25.45 -16.63
N LEU A 160 -14.57 -25.03 -16.24
CA LEU A 160 -13.28 -25.59 -16.63
C LEU A 160 -12.37 -25.77 -15.40
N PRO A 161 -11.46 -26.75 -15.44
CA PRO A 161 -10.45 -26.90 -14.39
C PRO A 161 -9.33 -25.85 -14.51
N ALA A 162 -8.67 -25.53 -13.38
CA ALA A 162 -7.68 -24.44 -13.28
C ALA A 162 -6.43 -24.66 -14.16
N ASP A 163 -6.12 -25.88 -14.58
CA ASP A 163 -4.99 -26.20 -15.45
C ASP A 163 -5.19 -25.74 -16.91
N GLN A 164 -6.43 -25.40 -17.30
CA GLN A 164 -6.76 -24.84 -18.60
C GLN A 164 -6.66 -23.32 -18.69
N LEU A 165 -6.20 -22.64 -17.62
CA LEU A 165 -5.94 -21.20 -17.66
C LEU A 165 -4.89 -20.88 -18.73
N GLY A 166 -5.12 -19.81 -19.50
CA GLY A 166 -4.22 -19.33 -20.55
C GLY A 166 -2.90 -18.78 -20.01
N VAL A 167 -2.24 -19.47 -19.09
CA VAL A 167 -0.92 -19.10 -18.54
C VAL A 167 -0.02 -20.32 -18.47
N LYS A 168 1.25 -20.19 -18.92
CA LYS A 168 2.18 -21.30 -18.97
C LYS A 168 3.61 -20.85 -18.70
N ALA A 169 4.35 -21.58 -17.88
CA ALA A 169 5.79 -21.50 -17.79
C ALA A 169 6.40 -22.31 -18.94
N ILE A 170 7.01 -21.63 -19.91
CA ILE A 170 7.74 -22.27 -21.02
C ILE A 170 9.05 -22.84 -20.48
N ASP A 171 9.73 -22.07 -19.67
CA ASP A 171 10.88 -22.43 -18.84
C ASP A 171 10.80 -21.64 -17.51
N ASP A 172 11.83 -21.72 -16.67
CA ASP A 172 11.82 -21.05 -15.37
C ASP A 172 11.76 -19.51 -15.46
N TYR A 173 12.16 -18.93 -16.62
CA TYR A 173 12.24 -17.47 -16.80
C TYR A 173 11.46 -16.97 -18.02
N THR A 174 10.58 -17.80 -18.59
CA THR A 174 9.71 -17.42 -19.69
C THR A 174 8.27 -17.77 -19.37
N LEU A 175 7.43 -16.73 -19.21
CA LEU A 175 6.00 -16.86 -18.93
C LEU A 175 5.21 -16.50 -20.18
N GLU A 176 4.40 -17.45 -20.68
CA GLU A 176 3.44 -17.24 -21.76
C GLU A 176 2.06 -16.97 -21.18
N VAL A 177 1.37 -15.97 -21.72
CA VAL A 177 -0.01 -15.62 -21.36
C VAL A 177 -0.84 -15.48 -22.62
N GLU A 178 -1.98 -16.15 -22.67
CA GLU A 178 -2.99 -16.02 -23.72
C GLU A 178 -4.23 -15.32 -23.18
N LEU A 179 -4.80 -14.40 -23.96
CA LEU A 179 -6.06 -13.70 -23.68
C LEU A 179 -7.19 -14.22 -24.57
N ASP A 180 -8.42 -14.17 -24.10
CA ASP A 180 -9.59 -14.46 -24.93
C ASP A 180 -9.75 -13.41 -26.03
N ASN A 181 -9.51 -12.13 -25.73
CA ASN A 181 -9.55 -11.02 -26.68
C ASN A 181 -8.36 -10.08 -26.46
N PRO A 182 -7.95 -9.29 -27.47
CA PRO A 182 -6.93 -8.27 -27.29
C PRO A 182 -7.35 -7.21 -26.26
N VAL A 183 -6.52 -6.99 -25.24
CA VAL A 183 -6.76 -6.01 -24.18
C VAL A 183 -5.58 -5.03 -24.15
N PRO A 184 -5.74 -3.78 -24.62
CA PRO A 184 -4.62 -2.82 -24.72
C PRO A 184 -3.94 -2.51 -23.40
N TYR A 185 -4.66 -2.59 -22.29
CA TYR A 185 -4.21 -2.28 -20.94
C TYR A 185 -3.82 -3.54 -20.13
N PHE A 186 -3.78 -4.74 -20.73
CA PHE A 186 -3.50 -5.98 -19.99
C PHE A 186 -2.21 -5.91 -19.16
N ILE A 187 -1.13 -5.37 -19.76
CA ILE A 187 0.14 -5.26 -19.05
C ILE A 187 -0.01 -4.32 -17.82
N ASP A 188 -0.85 -3.30 -17.91
CA ASP A 188 -1.09 -2.38 -16.77
C ASP A 188 -1.84 -3.06 -15.63
N LEU A 189 -2.63 -4.10 -15.90
CA LEU A 189 -3.27 -4.90 -14.85
C LEU A 189 -2.26 -5.71 -14.02
N THR A 190 -1.12 -6.06 -14.60
CA THR A 190 -0.11 -6.90 -13.91
C THR A 190 0.63 -6.21 -12.77
N VAL A 191 0.36 -4.92 -12.53
CA VAL A 191 0.87 -4.18 -11.35
C VAL A 191 0.04 -4.43 -10.08
N TYR A 192 -1.15 -5.01 -10.21
CA TYR A 192 -2.02 -5.29 -9.05
C TYR A 192 -1.59 -6.54 -8.30
N PRO A 193 -1.73 -6.55 -6.96
CA PRO A 193 -1.29 -7.68 -6.13
C PRO A 193 -1.82 -9.05 -6.53
N VAL A 194 -3.06 -9.15 -7.05
CA VAL A 194 -3.64 -10.43 -7.49
C VAL A 194 -2.85 -11.10 -8.62
N PHE A 195 -2.00 -10.34 -9.34
CA PHE A 195 -1.07 -10.85 -10.36
C PHE A 195 0.34 -11.14 -9.82
N TYR A 196 0.62 -10.91 -8.53
CA TYR A 196 1.94 -11.17 -7.97
C TYR A 196 2.24 -12.67 -7.89
N PRO A 197 3.51 -13.06 -7.97
CA PRO A 197 3.90 -14.47 -7.87
C PRO A 197 3.68 -14.97 -6.42
N LEU A 198 3.45 -16.26 -6.27
CA LEU A 198 3.41 -16.96 -4.98
C LEU A 198 4.24 -18.22 -5.07
N ASN A 199 5.11 -18.46 -4.07
CA ASN A 199 5.88 -19.70 -3.96
C ASN A 199 4.96 -20.84 -3.53
N GLU A 200 4.68 -21.78 -4.43
CA GLU A 200 3.73 -22.87 -4.20
C GLU A 200 4.06 -23.71 -2.98
N ASN A 201 5.34 -24.07 -2.81
CA ASN A 201 5.79 -24.92 -1.71
C ASN A 201 5.57 -24.22 -0.37
N PHE A 202 5.90 -22.92 -0.31
CA PHE A 202 5.72 -22.12 0.88
C PHE A 202 4.23 -21.94 1.23
N VAL A 203 3.39 -21.58 0.26
CA VAL A 203 1.94 -21.43 0.48
C VAL A 203 1.33 -22.73 1.01
N LYS A 204 1.66 -23.87 0.39
CA LYS A 204 1.19 -25.18 0.84
C LYS A 204 1.67 -25.54 2.24
N ALA A 205 2.92 -25.22 2.58
CA ALA A 205 3.48 -25.47 3.90
C ALA A 205 2.81 -24.64 5.00
N GLN A 206 2.41 -23.38 4.68
CA GLN A 206 1.72 -22.52 5.64
C GLN A 206 0.23 -22.87 5.78
N GLY A 207 -0.40 -23.41 4.73
CA GLY A 207 -1.84 -23.71 4.73
C GLY A 207 -2.69 -22.50 5.07
N ASP A 208 -3.62 -22.64 6.00
CA ASP A 208 -4.55 -21.57 6.40
C ASP A 208 -3.88 -20.39 7.11
N LYS A 209 -2.61 -20.52 7.49
CA LYS A 209 -1.85 -19.43 8.13
C LYS A 209 -1.17 -18.50 7.11
N PHE A 210 -1.16 -18.87 5.83
CA PHE A 210 -0.49 -18.09 4.80
C PHE A 210 -1.02 -16.65 4.76
N GLY A 211 -0.11 -15.68 4.84
CA GLY A 211 -0.44 -14.26 4.75
C GLY A 211 -1.10 -13.64 5.99
N LEU A 212 -1.13 -14.35 7.14
CA LEU A 212 -1.73 -13.85 8.38
C LEU A 212 -0.71 -13.30 9.39
N GLU A 213 0.58 -13.60 9.20
CA GLU A 213 1.67 -13.17 10.06
C GLU A 213 2.90 -12.81 9.21
N ALA A 214 3.80 -12.01 9.77
CA ALA A 214 5.04 -11.61 9.09
C ALA A 214 5.90 -12.80 8.63
N ASN A 215 5.94 -13.87 9.42
CA ASN A 215 6.71 -15.08 9.12
C ASN A 215 5.93 -16.14 8.32
N THR A 216 4.66 -15.91 8.02
CA THR A 216 3.85 -16.78 7.16
C THR A 216 3.72 -16.26 5.74
N THR A 217 4.57 -15.33 5.34
CA THR A 217 4.65 -14.74 4.01
C THR A 217 6.10 -14.79 3.51
N LEU A 218 6.30 -15.06 2.22
CA LEU A 218 7.57 -14.81 1.52
C LEU A 218 7.50 -13.51 0.74
N TYR A 219 8.62 -12.83 0.67
CA TYR A 219 8.74 -11.51 0.08
C TYR A 219 9.73 -11.56 -1.09
N ASN A 220 9.42 -10.86 -2.18
CA ASN A 220 10.32 -10.70 -3.32
C ASN A 220 10.48 -9.23 -3.72
N GLY A 221 9.93 -8.31 -2.95
CA GLY A 221 10.00 -6.87 -3.15
C GLY A 221 11.14 -6.19 -2.38
N PRO A 222 11.18 -4.83 -2.41
CA PRO A 222 12.24 -4.04 -1.80
C PRO A 222 12.36 -4.16 -0.28
N PHE A 223 11.28 -4.57 0.40
CA PHE A 223 11.25 -4.74 1.85
C PHE A 223 10.69 -6.11 2.24
N VAL A 224 10.96 -6.50 3.48
CA VAL A 224 10.33 -7.62 4.18
C VAL A 224 9.58 -7.08 5.39
N MET A 225 8.42 -7.63 5.71
CA MET A 225 7.74 -7.34 6.97
C MET A 225 8.50 -8.02 8.10
N SER A 226 9.08 -7.24 8.99
CA SER A 226 9.93 -7.73 10.08
C SER A 226 9.20 -7.86 11.42
N ASP A 227 8.11 -7.11 11.59
CA ASP A 227 7.24 -7.15 12.77
C ASP A 227 5.82 -6.80 12.36
N TRP A 228 4.84 -7.44 12.99
CA TRP A 228 3.42 -7.17 12.78
C TRP A 228 2.67 -7.40 14.09
N LYS A 229 2.25 -6.30 14.70
CA LYS A 229 1.42 -6.27 15.90
C LYS A 229 0.02 -5.86 15.49
N HIS A 230 -0.84 -6.83 15.35
CA HIS A 230 -2.21 -6.63 14.89
C HIS A 230 -2.92 -5.49 15.61
N GLU A 231 -3.66 -4.67 14.86
CA GLU A 231 -4.39 -3.47 15.32
C GLU A 231 -3.50 -2.37 15.95
N GLN A 232 -2.18 -2.48 15.90
CA GLN A 232 -1.26 -1.53 16.51
C GLN A 232 -0.23 -0.97 15.54
N SER A 233 0.60 -1.84 14.96
CA SER A 233 1.74 -1.40 14.14
C SER A 233 2.31 -2.54 13.29
N PHE A 234 3.01 -2.19 12.22
CA PHE A 234 3.86 -3.10 11.48
C PHE A 234 5.13 -2.41 11.01
N GLN A 235 6.16 -3.20 10.75
CA GLN A 235 7.48 -2.70 10.37
C GLN A 235 7.98 -3.42 9.13
N PHE A 236 8.55 -2.64 8.21
CA PHE A 236 9.29 -3.15 7.07
C PHE A 236 10.78 -2.88 7.23
N LYS A 237 11.60 -3.86 6.86
CA LYS A 237 13.06 -3.71 6.74
C LYS A 237 13.47 -3.98 5.30
N LYS A 238 14.51 -3.28 4.86
CA LYS A 238 15.09 -3.45 3.55
C LYS A 238 15.42 -4.91 3.29
N ASN A 239 14.98 -5.42 2.14
CA ASN A 239 15.21 -6.81 1.74
C ASN A 239 16.60 -6.95 1.09
N PRO A 240 17.55 -7.66 1.71
CA PRO A 240 18.89 -7.86 1.13
C PRO A 240 18.87 -8.75 -0.12
N SER A 241 17.84 -9.58 -0.29
CA SER A 241 17.68 -10.49 -1.43
C SER A 241 17.01 -9.84 -2.64
N TYR A 242 16.51 -8.60 -2.50
CA TYR A 242 15.84 -7.91 -3.60
C TYR A 242 16.83 -7.56 -4.71
N TRP A 243 16.48 -7.87 -5.96
CA TRP A 243 17.36 -7.69 -7.11
C TRP A 243 17.84 -6.24 -7.29
N ASP A 244 16.99 -5.25 -7.05
CA ASP A 244 17.30 -3.81 -7.14
C ASP A 244 17.64 -3.18 -5.76
N ASN A 245 18.13 -3.98 -4.82
CA ASN A 245 18.45 -3.57 -3.45
C ASN A 245 19.36 -2.32 -3.41
N LYS A 246 20.28 -2.17 -4.36
CA LYS A 246 21.22 -1.04 -4.41
C LYS A 246 20.55 0.32 -4.59
N THR A 247 19.38 0.37 -5.21
CA THR A 247 18.63 1.63 -5.42
C THR A 247 17.76 1.99 -4.22
N VAL A 248 17.43 1.01 -3.37
CA VAL A 248 16.63 1.21 -2.14
C VAL A 248 17.48 1.94 -1.10
N LYS A 249 17.10 3.17 -0.75
CA LYS A 249 17.82 4.02 0.21
C LYS A 249 17.27 3.89 1.63
N ILE A 250 15.97 3.66 1.76
CA ILE A 250 15.30 3.49 3.05
C ILE A 250 15.69 2.14 3.64
N GLU A 251 16.13 2.13 4.88
CA GLU A 251 16.51 0.91 5.60
C GLU A 251 15.33 0.30 6.38
N GLU A 252 14.42 1.16 6.83
CA GLU A 252 13.30 0.76 7.68
C GLU A 252 12.08 1.66 7.46
N ILE A 253 10.89 1.10 7.51
CA ILE A 253 9.63 1.83 7.50
C ILE A 253 8.77 1.33 8.66
N ASN A 254 8.41 2.24 9.56
CA ASN A 254 7.54 1.97 10.69
C ASN A 254 6.15 2.49 10.38
N PHE A 255 5.12 1.67 10.58
CA PHE A 255 3.73 2.05 10.45
C PHE A 255 3.02 1.90 11.80
N ASN A 256 2.35 2.95 12.25
CA ASN A 256 1.39 2.88 13.35
C ASN A 256 -0.04 2.93 12.78
N ILE A 257 -0.95 2.14 13.34
CA ILE A 257 -2.36 2.19 12.96
C ILE A 257 -3.03 3.34 13.67
N VAL A 258 -3.41 4.40 12.92
CA VAL A 258 -4.03 5.63 13.43
C VAL A 258 -5.32 5.87 12.69
N LYS A 259 -6.45 5.62 13.35
CA LYS A 259 -7.81 5.64 12.74
C LYS A 259 -8.41 7.06 12.62
N ASN A 260 -7.67 8.11 12.98
CA ASN A 260 -8.17 9.48 13.00
C ASN A 260 -7.18 10.45 12.35
N THR A 261 -7.60 11.14 11.29
CA THR A 261 -6.76 12.06 10.52
C THR A 261 -6.26 13.28 11.34
N ALA A 262 -7.05 13.78 12.31
CA ALA A 262 -6.58 14.87 13.17
C ALA A 262 -5.41 14.42 14.05
N THR A 263 -5.43 13.18 14.53
CA THR A 263 -4.29 12.59 15.23
C THR A 263 -3.08 12.46 14.32
N ASP A 264 -3.30 12.03 13.07
CA ASP A 264 -2.24 11.93 12.06
C ASP A 264 -1.57 13.28 11.80
N VAL A 265 -2.35 14.34 11.63
CA VAL A 265 -1.83 15.71 11.47
C VAL A 265 -1.04 16.17 12.70
N ASN A 266 -1.52 15.90 13.92
CA ASN A 266 -0.80 16.25 15.15
C ASN A 266 0.53 15.51 15.28
N LEU A 267 0.58 14.22 14.90
CA LEU A 267 1.83 13.44 14.88
C LEU A 267 2.83 14.03 13.89
N TYR A 268 2.36 14.49 12.73
CA TYR A 268 3.20 15.17 11.74
C TYR A 268 3.76 16.51 12.28
N GLU A 269 2.90 17.34 12.88
CA GLU A 269 3.32 18.63 13.44
C GLU A 269 4.33 18.49 14.59
N THR A 270 4.29 17.38 15.32
CA THR A 270 5.26 17.05 16.38
C THR A 270 6.49 16.29 15.89
N ASN A 271 6.63 16.08 14.57
CA ASN A 271 7.67 15.30 13.92
C ASN A 271 7.75 13.83 14.40
N ALA A 272 6.63 13.26 14.83
CA ALA A 272 6.54 11.84 15.19
C ALA A 272 6.36 10.94 13.94
N ILE A 273 5.84 11.50 12.84
CA ILE A 273 5.72 10.84 11.54
C ILE A 273 6.22 11.75 10.42
N ASP A 274 6.62 11.15 9.31
CA ASP A 274 7.24 11.85 8.17
C ASP A 274 6.22 12.27 7.10
N ARG A 275 4.98 11.79 7.17
CA ARG A 275 3.91 12.12 6.22
C ARG A 275 2.53 11.97 6.88
N ALA A 276 1.68 12.96 6.74
CA ALA A 276 0.25 12.88 7.08
C ALA A 276 -0.62 13.03 5.84
N ALA A 277 -1.72 12.28 5.79
CA ALA A 277 -2.80 12.49 4.84
C ALA A 277 -3.70 13.64 5.33
N LEU A 278 -4.11 14.54 4.42
CA LEU A 278 -4.94 15.69 4.78
C LEU A 278 -6.39 15.45 4.34
N THR A 279 -7.32 15.70 5.25
CA THR A 279 -8.74 15.90 4.92
C THR A 279 -9.00 17.37 4.58
N SER A 280 -10.16 17.68 3.99
CA SER A 280 -10.54 19.04 3.57
C SER A 280 -10.32 20.12 4.63
N GLU A 281 -10.54 19.81 5.91
CA GLU A 281 -10.41 20.75 7.02
C GLU A 281 -8.97 21.20 7.29
N PHE A 282 -7.97 20.38 6.93
CA PHE A 282 -6.56 20.68 7.13
C PHE A 282 -5.86 21.22 5.89
N VAL A 283 -6.45 21.09 4.69
CA VAL A 283 -5.82 21.50 3.44
C VAL A 283 -5.42 22.96 3.47
N ASP A 284 -6.30 23.87 3.90
CA ASP A 284 -6.03 25.30 3.89
C ASP A 284 -4.90 25.70 4.86
N LYS A 285 -4.77 24.98 5.99
CA LYS A 285 -3.68 25.18 6.94
C LYS A 285 -2.30 24.91 6.34
N PHE A 286 -2.21 23.88 5.49
CA PHE A 286 -0.92 23.42 4.95
C PHE A 286 -0.69 23.86 3.49
N ARG A 287 -1.68 24.40 2.79
CA ARG A 287 -1.60 24.75 1.37
C ARG A 287 -0.39 25.61 0.98
N GLN A 288 0.07 26.49 1.88
CA GLN A 288 1.24 27.34 1.66
C GLN A 288 2.54 26.76 2.17
N SER A 289 2.51 25.57 2.78
CA SER A 289 3.73 24.89 3.22
C SER A 289 4.52 24.39 2.01
N PRO A 290 5.86 24.54 1.99
CA PRO A 290 6.71 23.95 0.96
C PRO A 290 6.66 22.41 0.95
N GLU A 291 6.19 21.79 2.03
CA GLU A 291 6.05 20.34 2.19
C GLU A 291 4.67 19.83 1.67
N PHE A 292 3.75 20.75 1.35
CA PHE A 292 2.43 20.38 0.82
C PHE A 292 2.55 19.78 -0.58
N GLN A 293 2.06 18.56 -0.73
CA GLN A 293 2.09 17.81 -1.99
C GLN A 293 0.70 17.34 -2.39
N THR A 294 0.45 17.34 -3.67
CA THR A 294 -0.76 16.77 -4.27
C THR A 294 -0.39 15.66 -5.23
N ARG A 295 -1.17 14.57 -5.20
CA ARG A 295 -1.06 13.47 -6.15
C ARG A 295 -2.36 13.33 -6.93
N LYS A 296 -2.27 13.32 -8.25
CA LYS A 296 -3.42 13.00 -9.10
C LYS A 296 -3.73 11.52 -9.00
N GLU A 297 -4.99 11.20 -8.78
CA GLU A 297 -5.47 9.82 -8.77
C GLU A 297 -6.43 9.59 -9.95
N ALA A 298 -6.28 8.48 -10.65
CA ALA A 298 -7.20 8.03 -11.68
C ALA A 298 -8.35 7.27 -11.01
N GLY A 299 -9.23 8.00 -10.32
CA GLY A 299 -10.36 7.45 -9.60
C GLY A 299 -11.60 8.30 -9.75
N VAL A 300 -12.77 7.68 -9.69
CA VAL A 300 -14.08 8.34 -9.69
C VAL A 300 -14.86 7.91 -8.47
N ALA A 301 -15.27 8.87 -7.63
CA ALA A 301 -16.23 8.63 -6.57
C ALA A 301 -17.65 8.76 -7.13
N TYR A 302 -18.50 7.78 -6.89
CA TYR A 302 -19.87 7.76 -7.40
C TYR A 302 -20.85 7.10 -6.43
N LEU A 303 -22.12 7.44 -6.58
CA LEU A 303 -23.21 6.77 -5.88
C LEU A 303 -23.70 5.57 -6.70
N ARG A 304 -23.64 4.38 -6.09
CA ARG A 304 -24.20 3.17 -6.68
C ARG A 304 -25.60 2.93 -6.14
N PHE A 305 -26.59 2.90 -7.04
CA PHE A 305 -27.97 2.63 -6.69
C PHE A 305 -28.27 1.12 -6.70
N ASN A 306 -28.86 0.63 -5.61
CA ASN A 306 -29.41 -0.72 -5.59
C ASN A 306 -30.69 -0.77 -6.44
N GLN A 307 -30.57 -1.25 -7.66
CA GLN A 307 -31.70 -1.32 -8.61
C GLN A 307 -32.75 -2.38 -8.28
N SER A 308 -32.47 -3.29 -7.34
CA SER A 308 -33.48 -4.23 -6.79
C SER A 308 -34.43 -3.56 -5.80
N ASN A 309 -34.13 -2.35 -5.34
CA ASN A 309 -35.05 -1.57 -4.52
C ASN A 309 -36.20 -1.07 -5.38
N GLN A 310 -37.46 -1.21 -4.88
CA GLN A 310 -38.68 -0.86 -5.61
C GLN A 310 -38.73 0.59 -6.12
N TYR A 311 -38.15 1.54 -5.40
CA TYR A 311 -38.09 2.94 -5.82
C TYR A 311 -36.91 3.19 -6.75
N LEU A 312 -35.76 2.65 -6.43
CA LEU A 312 -34.51 2.86 -7.19
C LEU A 312 -34.43 2.02 -8.48
N SER A 313 -35.36 1.10 -8.71
CA SER A 313 -35.58 0.46 -10.03
C SER A 313 -36.04 1.48 -11.10
N ASN A 314 -36.72 2.58 -10.67
CA ASN A 314 -37.16 3.63 -11.58
C ASN A 314 -35.97 4.46 -12.09
N LYS A 315 -35.71 4.40 -13.41
CA LYS A 315 -34.63 5.15 -14.08
C LYS A 315 -34.73 6.66 -13.86
N ASN A 316 -35.96 7.22 -13.93
CA ASN A 316 -36.16 8.66 -13.81
C ASN A 316 -35.85 9.15 -12.37
N LEU A 317 -36.18 8.35 -11.35
CA LEU A 317 -35.83 8.69 -9.97
C LEU A 317 -34.29 8.70 -9.78
N ARG A 318 -33.59 7.65 -10.29
CA ARG A 318 -32.12 7.65 -10.23
C ARG A 318 -31.51 8.86 -10.93
N LYS A 319 -32.08 9.25 -12.09
CA LYS A 319 -31.65 10.42 -12.87
C LYS A 319 -31.91 11.73 -12.10
N ALA A 320 -33.09 11.87 -11.49
CA ALA A 320 -33.44 13.03 -10.65
C ALA A 320 -32.45 13.18 -9.46
N ILE A 321 -32.17 12.08 -8.75
CA ILE A 321 -31.18 12.08 -7.67
C ILE A 321 -29.81 12.50 -8.21
N SER A 322 -29.36 11.93 -9.33
CA SER A 322 -28.07 12.28 -9.94
C SER A 322 -27.99 13.77 -10.31
N MET A 323 -29.08 14.37 -10.76
CA MET A 323 -29.14 15.79 -11.16
C MET A 323 -29.24 16.76 -9.96
N SER A 324 -29.62 16.27 -8.78
CA SER A 324 -29.74 17.11 -7.56
C SER A 324 -28.39 17.46 -6.94
N PHE A 325 -27.29 16.82 -7.35
CA PHE A 325 -25.95 17.08 -6.81
C PHE A 325 -25.23 18.14 -7.62
N ASP A 326 -24.81 19.22 -6.96
CA ASP A 326 -23.81 20.16 -7.50
C ASP A 326 -22.41 19.56 -7.30
N ARG A 327 -21.95 18.85 -8.34
CA ARG A 327 -20.66 18.14 -8.30
C ARG A 327 -19.46 19.07 -8.19
N ASP A 328 -19.55 20.26 -8.78
CA ASP A 328 -18.47 21.24 -8.73
C ASP A 328 -18.35 21.84 -7.34
N ASN A 329 -19.48 22.13 -6.68
CA ASN A 329 -19.50 22.61 -5.31
C ASN A 329 -18.97 21.52 -4.35
N ILE A 330 -19.38 20.26 -4.53
CA ILE A 330 -18.84 19.14 -3.76
C ILE A 330 -17.32 19.04 -3.93
N ALA A 331 -16.83 19.09 -5.16
CA ALA A 331 -15.39 18.98 -5.43
C ALA A 331 -14.60 20.17 -4.85
N LYS A 332 -15.07 21.40 -5.07
CA LYS A 332 -14.34 22.63 -4.69
C LYS A 332 -14.46 22.99 -3.22
N VAL A 333 -15.64 22.80 -2.63
CA VAL A 333 -15.94 23.29 -1.27
C VAL A 333 -15.88 22.17 -0.24
N ILE A 334 -16.54 21.04 -0.52
CA ILE A 334 -16.62 19.95 0.47
C ILE A 334 -15.34 19.13 0.48
N LEU A 335 -14.84 18.70 -0.69
CA LEU A 335 -13.62 17.91 -0.76
C LEU A 335 -12.36 18.75 -0.65
N ASN A 336 -12.33 19.93 -1.28
CA ASN A 336 -11.22 20.90 -1.24
C ASN A 336 -9.82 20.27 -1.49
N ASN A 337 -9.76 19.16 -2.21
CA ASN A 337 -8.55 18.36 -2.41
C ASN A 337 -8.04 18.35 -3.85
N GLY A 338 -8.59 19.23 -4.71
CA GLY A 338 -8.24 19.28 -6.13
C GLY A 338 -9.03 18.35 -7.04
N ALA A 339 -10.03 17.64 -6.50
CA ALA A 339 -10.99 16.87 -7.29
C ALA A 339 -11.78 17.77 -8.23
N ILE A 340 -12.30 17.18 -9.31
CA ILE A 340 -13.17 17.86 -10.30
C ILE A 340 -14.51 17.14 -10.38
N GLY A 341 -15.57 17.88 -10.71
CA GLY A 341 -16.89 17.28 -10.93
C GLY A 341 -16.85 16.26 -12.08
N ALA A 342 -17.39 15.05 -11.86
CA ALA A 342 -17.50 14.02 -12.88
C ALA A 342 -18.91 14.02 -13.48
N TYR A 343 -19.03 14.17 -14.80
CA TYR A 343 -20.30 14.30 -15.50
C TYR A 343 -20.60 13.16 -16.49
N GLY A 344 -19.72 12.20 -16.66
CA GLY A 344 -19.89 11.04 -17.54
C GLY A 344 -18.58 10.43 -17.95
#